data_a88be363ade2d5f2a56b8ea8cc1acb53
#
_entry.id   a88be363ade2d5f2a56b8ea8cc1acb53
#
_cell.length_a   1.000
_cell.length_b   1.000
_cell.length_c   1.000
_cell.angle_alpha   90.00
_cell.angle_beta   90.00
_cell.angle_gamma   90.00
#
_symmetry.space_group_name_H-M   'P 1'
#
loop_
_entity.id
_entity.type
_entity.pdbx_description
1 polymer ?
#
loop_
_entity_poly.entity_id
_entity_poly.type
_entity_poly.pdbx_seq_one_letter_code
_entity_poly.pdbx_strand_id
1 'polypeptide(L)'
;SKKLKDISKNGIDIVINCLGGSIINQCMESLAFKGRLIAVGYMDGINNVEIDFRKVHANRFSLHGVSNAKVAIDDIKETVNGFKSLILPALEKRHIEPIIDKVFDFDSINEARIHMMTNKQIGKIVVKI
;
A
#
# COMPACT_ATOMS: atom_id res chain seq x y z
N SER A 1 12.50 -11.24 2.30
CA SER A 1 11.67 -12.47 2.29
C SER A 1 11.87 -13.35 3.53
N LYS A 2 13.09 -13.47 4.08
CA LYS A 2 13.34 -14.32 5.28
C LYS A 2 12.51 -13.83 6.50
N LYS A 3 12.48 -12.52 6.76
CA LYS A 3 11.67 -11.92 7.86
C LYS A 3 10.16 -12.15 7.72
N LEU A 4 9.63 -12.23 6.50
CA LEU A 4 8.20 -12.46 6.27
C LEU A 4 7.80 -13.93 6.52
N LYS A 5 8.69 -14.87 6.21
CA LYS A 5 8.50 -16.30 6.53
C LYS A 5 8.54 -16.57 8.03
N ASP A 6 9.26 -15.75 8.79
CA ASP A 6 9.30 -15.85 10.26
C ASP A 6 7.99 -15.33 10.91
N ILE A 7 7.27 -14.43 10.23
CA ILE A 7 6.00 -13.87 10.69
C ILE A 7 4.82 -14.77 10.33
N SER A 8 4.85 -15.41 9.15
CA SER A 8 3.79 -16.31 8.70
C SER A 8 4.37 -17.59 8.08
N LYS A 9 4.17 -18.72 8.75
CA LYS A 9 4.61 -20.04 8.26
C LYS A 9 3.93 -20.46 6.96
N ASN A 10 2.72 -19.99 6.73
CA ASN A 10 1.87 -20.35 5.57
C ASN A 10 1.90 -19.31 4.44
N GLY A 11 2.67 -18.24 4.59
CA GLY A 11 2.68 -17.09 3.68
C GLY A 11 1.65 -16.03 4.07
N ILE A 12 1.49 -15.03 3.22
CA ILE A 12 0.67 -13.84 3.44
C ILE A 12 -0.54 -13.88 2.50
N ASP A 13 -1.74 -13.69 3.02
CA ASP A 13 -2.98 -13.75 2.22
C ASP A 13 -3.12 -12.54 1.30
N ILE A 14 -2.67 -11.35 1.75
CA ILE A 14 -2.77 -10.10 0.99
C ILE A 14 -1.47 -9.33 1.12
N VAL A 15 -0.87 -9.00 -0.01
CA VAL A 15 0.25 -8.08 -0.11
C VAL A 15 -0.19 -6.83 -0.87
N ILE A 16 0.03 -5.66 -0.27
CA ILE A 16 -0.24 -4.35 -0.89
C ILE A 16 1.11 -3.76 -1.32
N ASN A 17 1.29 -3.62 -2.64
CA ASN A 17 2.50 -3.07 -3.24
C ASN A 17 2.24 -1.63 -3.70
N CYS A 18 2.84 -0.67 -2.99
CA CYS A 18 2.83 0.75 -3.35
C CYS A 18 4.12 1.20 -4.04
N LEU A 19 5.14 0.32 -4.11
CA LEU A 19 6.48 0.68 -4.62
C LEU A 19 6.58 0.53 -6.13
N GLY A 20 6.25 -0.65 -6.66
CA GLY A 20 6.28 -0.89 -8.10
C GLY A 20 6.85 -2.25 -8.49
N GLY A 21 7.40 -2.34 -9.69
CA GLY A 21 7.84 -3.58 -10.31
C GLY A 21 9.03 -4.26 -9.63
N SER A 22 9.94 -3.48 -9.03
CA SER A 22 11.19 -3.99 -8.46
C SER A 22 11.01 -5.07 -7.39
N ILE A 23 9.87 -5.07 -6.69
CA ILE A 23 9.61 -6.01 -5.59
C ILE A 23 8.51 -7.04 -5.89
N ILE A 24 7.92 -7.03 -7.09
CA ILE A 24 6.78 -7.91 -7.41
C ILE A 24 7.10 -9.38 -7.18
N ASN A 25 8.26 -9.85 -7.64
CA ASN A 25 8.65 -11.25 -7.45
C ASN A 25 8.82 -11.61 -5.98
N GLN A 26 9.38 -10.71 -5.17
CA GLN A 26 9.52 -10.91 -3.72
C GLN A 26 8.15 -10.92 -3.02
N CYS A 27 7.23 -10.06 -3.46
CA CYS A 27 5.85 -10.06 -2.98
C CYS A 27 5.17 -11.40 -3.29
N MET A 28 5.28 -11.87 -4.53
CA MET A 28 4.68 -13.16 -4.95
C MET A 28 5.27 -14.36 -4.22
N GLU A 29 6.58 -14.34 -3.92
CA GLU A 29 7.21 -15.39 -3.12
C GLU A 29 6.74 -15.45 -1.67
N SER A 30 6.21 -14.34 -1.17
CA SER A 30 5.68 -14.25 0.19
C SER A 30 4.21 -14.66 0.32
N LEU A 31 3.49 -14.80 -0.81
CA LEU A 31 2.06 -15.11 -0.80
C LEU A 31 1.77 -16.53 -0.33
N ALA A 32 0.70 -16.66 0.44
CA ALA A 32 0.08 -17.92 0.77
C ALA A 32 -0.68 -18.51 -0.44
N PHE A 33 -1.10 -19.77 -0.35
CA PHE A 33 -2.01 -20.36 -1.34
C PHE A 33 -3.29 -19.53 -1.47
N LYS A 34 -3.70 -19.20 -2.70
CA LYS A 34 -4.77 -18.24 -3.04
C LYS A 34 -4.47 -16.79 -2.58
N GLY A 35 -3.22 -16.45 -2.34
CA GLY A 35 -2.82 -15.10 -1.95
C GLY A 35 -3.10 -14.07 -3.05
N ARG A 36 -3.28 -12.82 -2.62
CA ARG A 36 -3.62 -11.68 -3.47
C ARG A 36 -2.52 -10.63 -3.42
N LEU A 37 -2.00 -10.25 -4.57
CA LEU A 37 -1.10 -9.11 -4.71
C LEU A 37 -1.89 -7.92 -5.25
N ILE A 38 -1.91 -6.83 -4.49
CA ILE A 38 -2.62 -5.61 -4.85
C ILE A 38 -1.58 -4.56 -5.26
N ALA A 39 -1.57 -4.18 -6.54
CA ALA A 39 -0.71 -3.13 -7.07
C ALA A 39 -1.42 -1.77 -6.95
N VAL A 40 -0.91 -0.91 -6.07
CA VAL A 40 -1.47 0.42 -5.76
C VAL A 40 -0.62 1.54 -6.32
N GLY A 41 0.67 1.29 -6.57
CA GLY A 41 1.59 2.30 -7.09
C GLY A 41 2.77 1.68 -7.86
N TYR A 42 3.51 2.56 -8.54
CA TYR A 42 4.70 2.24 -9.34
C TYR A 42 5.77 3.33 -9.19
N MET A 43 6.09 3.66 -7.95
CA MET A 43 7.00 4.76 -7.58
C MET A 43 8.45 4.51 -8.00
N ASP A 44 8.86 3.24 -8.20
CA ASP A 44 10.21 2.85 -8.62
C ASP A 44 10.46 3.00 -10.13
N GLY A 45 9.44 3.35 -10.92
CA GLY A 45 9.51 3.52 -12.36
C GLY A 45 9.65 2.21 -13.15
N ILE A 46 9.63 1.06 -12.51
CA ILE A 46 9.73 -0.25 -13.16
C ILE A 46 8.32 -0.75 -13.51
N ASN A 47 7.96 -0.61 -14.80
CA ASN A 47 6.62 -0.90 -15.29
C ASN A 47 6.48 -2.30 -15.92
N ASN A 48 7.60 -2.91 -16.32
CA ASN A 48 7.62 -4.22 -16.96
C ASN A 48 8.37 -5.20 -16.07
N VAL A 49 7.71 -6.31 -15.72
CA VAL A 49 8.27 -7.34 -14.83
C VAL A 49 7.93 -8.72 -15.37
N GLU A 50 8.91 -9.60 -15.40
CA GLU A 50 8.68 -11.02 -15.67
C GLU A 50 8.20 -11.70 -14.39
N ILE A 51 7.14 -12.52 -14.50
CA ILE A 51 6.60 -13.31 -13.39
C ILE A 51 6.60 -14.80 -13.76
N ASP A 52 6.85 -15.66 -12.78
CA ASP A 52 6.71 -17.10 -12.94
C ASP A 52 5.22 -17.49 -12.99
N PHE A 53 4.70 -17.62 -14.22
CA PHE A 53 3.28 -17.95 -14.44
C PHE A 53 2.91 -19.33 -13.87
N ARG A 54 3.84 -20.27 -13.80
CA ARG A 54 3.61 -21.58 -13.18
C ARG A 54 3.31 -21.44 -11.69
N LYS A 55 3.99 -20.52 -10.98
CA LYS A 55 3.68 -20.21 -9.58
C LYS A 55 2.30 -19.60 -9.43
N VAL A 56 1.94 -18.66 -10.31
CA VAL A 56 0.58 -18.07 -10.33
C VAL A 56 -0.49 -19.15 -10.45
N HIS A 57 -0.33 -20.03 -11.45
CA HIS A 57 -1.27 -21.13 -11.69
C HIS A 57 -1.33 -22.12 -10.51
N ALA A 58 -0.18 -22.65 -10.08
CA ALA A 58 -0.10 -23.69 -9.06
C ALA A 58 -0.63 -23.23 -7.70
N ASN A 59 -0.38 -21.98 -7.33
CA ASN A 59 -0.79 -21.42 -6.04
C ASN A 59 -2.12 -20.63 -6.12
N ARG A 60 -2.74 -20.55 -7.30
CA ARG A 60 -3.98 -19.79 -7.52
C ARG A 60 -3.88 -18.32 -7.08
N PHE A 61 -2.75 -17.69 -7.36
CA PHE A 61 -2.54 -16.27 -7.02
C PHE A 61 -3.45 -15.37 -7.84
N SER A 62 -3.84 -14.24 -7.24
CA SER A 62 -4.54 -13.17 -7.93
C SER A 62 -3.71 -11.88 -7.90
N LEU A 63 -3.66 -11.18 -9.03
CA LEU A 63 -3.07 -9.85 -9.15
C LEU A 63 -4.17 -8.85 -9.45
N HIS A 64 -4.28 -7.81 -8.62
CA HIS A 64 -5.27 -6.75 -8.74
C HIS A 64 -4.58 -5.39 -8.84
N GLY A 65 -5.00 -4.58 -9.80
CA GLY A 65 -4.62 -3.17 -9.90
C GLY A 65 -5.63 -2.29 -9.17
N VAL A 66 -5.13 -1.27 -8.47
CA VAL A 66 -5.95 -0.22 -7.85
C VAL A 66 -5.44 1.13 -8.31
N SER A 67 -6.29 1.87 -9.02
CA SER A 67 -5.95 3.21 -9.51
C SER A 67 -7.19 4.09 -9.52
N ASN A 68 -7.02 5.34 -9.13
CA ASN A 68 -8.09 6.35 -9.19
C ASN A 68 -8.07 7.16 -10.50
N ALA A 69 -7.14 6.89 -11.42
CA ALA A 69 -6.95 7.71 -12.63
C ALA A 69 -8.10 7.62 -13.64
N LYS A 70 -8.86 6.53 -13.63
CA LYS A 70 -9.97 6.27 -14.57
C LYS A 70 -11.26 5.87 -13.86
N VAL A 71 -11.40 6.25 -12.60
CA VAL A 71 -12.56 5.88 -11.78
C VAL A 71 -13.76 6.74 -12.17
N ALA A 72 -14.91 6.13 -12.39
CA ALA A 72 -16.15 6.87 -12.65
C ALA A 72 -16.65 7.57 -11.38
N ILE A 73 -17.45 8.63 -11.56
CA ILE A 73 -17.95 9.42 -10.42
C ILE A 73 -18.81 8.58 -9.46
N ASP A 74 -19.52 7.59 -9.98
CA ASP A 74 -20.37 6.74 -9.14
C ASP A 74 -19.54 5.76 -8.31
N ASP A 75 -18.42 5.23 -8.83
CA ASP A 75 -17.47 4.43 -8.07
C ASP A 75 -16.81 5.26 -6.96
N ILE A 76 -16.53 6.55 -7.22
CA ILE A 76 -16.02 7.48 -6.19
C ILE A 76 -17.06 7.65 -5.07
N LYS A 77 -18.33 7.84 -5.42
CA LYS A 77 -19.42 7.96 -4.43
C LYS A 77 -19.52 6.68 -3.58
N GLU A 78 -19.47 5.51 -4.20
CA GLU A 78 -19.48 4.23 -3.50
C GLU A 78 -18.30 4.11 -2.54
N THR A 79 -17.10 4.44 -3.01
CA THR A 79 -15.89 4.45 -2.18
C THR A 79 -16.01 5.39 -0.98
N VAL A 80 -16.53 6.61 -1.19
CA VAL A 80 -16.74 7.58 -0.10
C VAL A 80 -17.79 7.07 0.90
N ASN A 81 -18.88 6.48 0.42
CA ASN A 81 -19.92 5.91 1.29
C ASN A 81 -19.36 4.72 2.09
N GLY A 82 -18.59 3.85 1.46
CA GLY A 82 -17.89 2.76 2.14
C GLY A 82 -16.91 3.26 3.20
N PHE A 83 -16.13 4.30 2.90
CA PHE A 83 -15.24 4.93 3.88
C PHE A 83 -16.01 5.48 5.08
N LYS A 84 -17.09 6.23 4.84
CA LYS A 84 -17.92 6.82 5.91
C LYS A 84 -18.56 5.76 6.81
N SER A 85 -18.99 4.64 6.24
CA SER A 85 -19.68 3.59 7.00
C SER A 85 -18.75 2.63 7.73
N LEU A 86 -17.57 2.34 7.17
CA LEU A 86 -16.68 1.31 7.68
C LEU A 86 -15.44 1.87 8.35
N ILE A 87 -14.78 2.85 7.70
CA ILE A 87 -13.47 3.31 8.13
C ILE A 87 -13.56 4.46 9.12
N LEU A 88 -14.43 5.43 8.87
CA LEU A 88 -14.57 6.59 9.75
C LEU A 88 -14.91 6.20 11.20
N PRO A 89 -15.87 5.30 11.48
CA PRO A 89 -16.14 4.85 12.85
C PRO A 89 -14.97 4.11 13.51
N ALA A 90 -14.11 3.45 12.71
CA ALA A 90 -12.93 2.78 13.24
C ALA A 90 -11.82 3.78 13.62
N LEU A 91 -11.68 4.88 12.86
CA LEU A 91 -10.81 5.99 13.20
C LEU A 91 -11.30 6.72 14.47
N GLU A 92 -12.58 7.02 14.57
CA GLU A 92 -13.20 7.67 15.74
C GLU A 92 -13.00 6.85 17.03
N LYS A 93 -13.10 5.53 16.92
CA LYS A 93 -12.87 4.58 18.04
C LYS A 93 -11.39 4.26 18.26
N ARG A 94 -10.49 4.85 17.50
CA ARG A 94 -9.04 4.58 17.53
C ARG A 94 -8.67 3.12 17.27
N HIS A 95 -9.51 2.38 16.56
CA HIS A 95 -9.15 1.05 16.06
C HIS A 95 -8.17 1.12 14.88
N ILE A 96 -8.18 2.27 14.18
CA ILE A 96 -7.22 2.63 13.14
C ILE A 96 -6.61 3.97 13.56
N GLU A 97 -5.30 4.02 13.72
CA GLU A 97 -4.57 5.25 14.03
C GLU A 97 -3.52 5.53 12.95
N PRO A 98 -3.54 6.71 12.32
CA PRO A 98 -2.48 7.09 11.40
C PRO A 98 -1.19 7.34 12.17
N ILE A 99 -0.10 6.74 11.73
CA ILE A 99 1.22 7.02 12.30
C ILE A 99 1.67 8.39 11.79
N ILE A 100 1.93 9.33 12.69
CA ILE A 100 2.49 10.64 12.39
C ILE A 100 3.98 10.62 12.71
N ASP A 101 4.81 10.82 11.69
CA ASP A 101 6.26 10.89 11.85
C ASP A 101 6.67 12.25 12.42
N LYS A 102 6.24 13.34 11.79
CA LYS A 102 6.55 14.69 12.23
C LYS A 102 5.47 15.70 11.81
N VAL A 103 5.27 16.68 12.67
CA VAL A 103 4.40 17.83 12.40
C VAL A 103 5.28 19.07 12.20
N PHE A 104 5.00 19.85 11.16
CA PHE A 104 5.64 21.12 10.85
C PHE A 104 4.60 22.22 10.85
N ASP A 105 4.99 23.43 11.21
CA ASP A 105 4.17 24.62 10.97
C ASP A 105 4.21 24.99 9.48
N PHE A 106 3.20 25.72 9.00
CA PHE A 106 3.09 26.09 7.60
C PHE A 106 4.31 26.84 7.08
N ASP A 107 4.87 27.74 7.88
CA ASP A 107 6.08 28.52 7.53
C ASP A 107 7.30 27.63 7.29
N SER A 108 7.31 26.41 7.85
CA SER A 108 8.36 25.41 7.70
C SER A 108 8.06 24.34 6.61
N ILE A 109 7.17 24.63 5.65
CA ILE A 109 6.77 23.68 4.59
C ILE A 109 7.95 23.18 3.75
N ASN A 110 8.96 24.03 3.53
CA ASN A 110 10.18 23.64 2.82
C ASN A 110 10.99 22.61 3.60
N GLU A 111 11.06 22.74 4.91
CA GLU A 111 11.73 21.76 5.78
C GLU A 111 10.98 20.43 5.80
N ALA A 112 9.63 20.47 5.83
CA ALA A 112 8.79 19.29 5.71
C ALA A 112 9.06 18.55 4.39
N ARG A 113 9.19 19.27 3.28
CA ARG A 113 9.54 18.73 1.98
C ARG A 113 10.93 18.10 1.98
N ILE A 114 11.93 18.79 2.51
CA ILE A 114 13.30 18.26 2.62
C ILE A 114 13.29 16.98 3.46
N HIS A 115 12.58 16.98 4.59
CA HIS A 115 12.45 15.80 5.44
C HIS A 115 11.82 14.62 4.67
N MET A 116 10.76 14.84 3.90
CA MET A 116 10.13 13.83 3.06
C MET A 116 11.11 13.25 2.01
N MET A 117 11.95 14.09 1.41
CA MET A 117 12.93 13.67 0.42
C MET A 117 14.04 12.78 1.00
N THR A 118 14.24 12.76 2.31
CA THR A 118 15.20 11.85 2.96
C THR A 118 14.77 10.38 2.92
N ASN A 119 13.48 10.09 2.67
CA ASN A 119 12.87 8.76 2.74
C ASN A 119 13.11 8.02 4.06
N LYS A 120 13.32 8.75 5.16
CA LYS A 120 13.55 8.19 6.50
C LYS A 120 12.29 8.19 7.37
N GLN A 121 11.25 8.90 6.95
CA GLN A 121 10.00 9.01 7.68
C GLN A 121 9.28 7.67 7.79
N ILE A 122 8.66 7.44 8.93
CA ILE A 122 7.76 6.30 9.16
C ILE A 122 6.37 6.87 9.47
N GLY A 123 5.47 6.81 8.49
CA GLY A 123 4.13 7.38 8.62
C GLY A 123 3.95 8.68 7.84
N LYS A 124 3.11 9.57 8.34
CA LYS A 124 2.73 10.81 7.67
C LYS A 124 3.51 12.01 8.19
N ILE A 125 3.94 12.87 7.28
CA ILE A 125 4.42 14.21 7.59
C ILE A 125 3.20 15.13 7.50
N VAL A 126 2.93 15.88 8.56
CA VAL A 126 1.79 16.78 8.65
C VAL A 126 2.27 18.21 8.66
N VAL A 127 1.62 19.09 7.91
CA VAL A 127 1.81 20.55 7.99
C VAL A 127 0.57 21.13 8.63
N LYS A 128 0.75 21.85 9.73
CA LYS A 128 -0.30 22.52 10.47
C LYS A 128 -0.50 23.92 9.89
N ILE A 129 -1.74 24.25 9.53
CA ILE A 129 -2.19 25.56 9.04
C ILE A 129 -2.70 26.38 10.21
#